data_837bc1d47b6b87734d39cd7468af9c6c
#
_entry.id   837bc1d47b6b87734d39cd7468af9c6c
#
_cell.length_a   1.000
_cell.length_b   1.000
_cell.length_c   1.000
_cell.angle_alpha   90.00
_cell.angle_beta   90.00
_cell.angle_gamma   90.00
#
_symmetry.space_group_name_H-M   'P 1'
#
loop_
_entity.id
_entity.type
_entity.pdbx_description
1 polymer ?
#
loop_
_entity_poly.entity_id
_entity_poly.type
_entity_poly.pdbx_seq_one_letter_code
_entity_poly.pdbx_strand_id
1 'polypeptide(L)'
;MTVAEVVKKMVEYSKGDLHDINHFMKVYAYAKTIAEGENLSPEQQKLVEVTAVVHDIACPLCRVKYGNANGKHQEEESAALIEEFFADSDLPKEFVDRVSYIVSHHHTITGIDGIDYQIMIEADYLVNADESDFSGNNVRNMLEKVFKTETGKFLLQSMYQKRLNVEE
;
A
#
# COMPACT_ATOMS: atom_id res chain seq x y z
N MET A 1 -13.20 -12.62 8.80
CA MET A 1 -12.76 -11.24 9.11
C MET A 1 -13.12 -10.31 7.95
N THR A 2 -13.78 -9.19 8.23
CA THR A 2 -14.13 -8.14 7.26
C THR A 2 -13.02 -7.09 7.16
N VAL A 3 -13.02 -6.28 6.09
CA VAL A 3 -12.06 -5.15 5.95
C VAL A 3 -12.18 -4.18 7.15
N ALA A 4 -13.39 -3.88 7.61
CA ALA A 4 -13.59 -3.01 8.76
C ALA A 4 -12.98 -3.57 10.07
N GLU A 5 -13.01 -4.89 10.25
CA GLU A 5 -12.34 -5.54 11.39
C GLU A 5 -10.81 -5.46 11.28
N VAL A 6 -10.27 -5.61 10.06
CA VAL A 6 -8.82 -5.42 9.81
C VAL A 6 -8.42 -3.97 10.11
N VAL A 7 -9.18 -2.98 9.65
CA VAL A 7 -8.94 -1.56 9.94
C VAL A 7 -8.91 -1.30 11.44
N LYS A 8 -9.91 -1.79 12.19
CA LYS A 8 -9.95 -1.62 13.64
C LYS A 8 -8.72 -2.23 14.33
N LYS A 9 -8.38 -3.47 13.95
CA LYS A 9 -7.21 -4.18 14.49
C LYS A 9 -5.90 -3.42 14.18
N MET A 10 -5.77 -2.87 12.96
CA MET A 10 -4.58 -2.09 12.58
C MET A 10 -4.50 -0.74 13.31
N VAL A 11 -5.63 -0.07 13.55
CA VAL A 11 -5.68 1.15 14.39
C VAL A 11 -5.21 0.85 15.82
N GLU A 12 -5.67 -0.24 16.42
CA GLU A 12 -5.19 -0.69 17.75
C GLU A 12 -3.70 -1.01 17.73
N TYR A 13 -3.22 -1.71 16.69
CA TYR A 13 -1.81 -2.04 16.48
C TYR A 13 -0.92 -0.79 16.42
N SER A 14 -1.40 0.27 15.81
CA SER A 14 -0.68 1.54 15.64
C SER A 14 -0.58 2.38 16.93
N LYS A 15 -1.25 1.99 18.03
CA LYS A 15 -1.12 2.60 19.38
C LYS A 15 -1.24 4.12 19.39
N GLY A 16 -2.10 4.67 18.54
CA GLY A 16 -2.37 6.12 18.48
C GLY A 16 -1.37 6.91 17.62
N ASP A 17 -0.51 6.27 16.85
CA ASP A 17 0.30 6.95 15.85
C ASP A 17 -0.60 7.42 14.70
N LEU A 18 -1.04 8.69 14.78
CA LEU A 18 -1.94 9.28 13.79
C LEU A 18 -1.30 9.43 12.41
N HIS A 19 0.01 9.57 12.33
CA HIS A 19 0.70 9.62 11.05
C HIS A 19 0.55 8.29 10.31
N ASP A 20 0.85 7.17 10.97
CA ASP A 20 0.71 5.85 10.38
C ASP A 20 -0.76 5.51 10.06
N ILE A 21 -1.69 5.82 11.00
CA ILE A 21 -3.12 5.58 10.79
C ILE A 21 -3.65 6.37 9.58
N ASN A 22 -3.34 7.66 9.49
CA ASN A 22 -3.77 8.49 8.36
C ASN A 22 -3.13 8.03 7.04
N HIS A 23 -1.87 7.59 7.08
CA HIS A 23 -1.18 7.07 5.91
C HIS A 23 -1.90 5.83 5.36
N PHE A 24 -2.05 4.76 6.15
CA PHE A 24 -2.68 3.55 5.64
C PHE A 24 -4.17 3.75 5.28
N MET A 25 -4.89 4.64 5.95
CA MET A 25 -6.28 4.96 5.58
C MET A 25 -6.38 5.66 4.21
N LYS A 26 -5.45 6.55 3.90
CA LYS A 26 -5.37 7.16 2.56
C LYS A 26 -5.02 6.11 1.50
N VAL A 27 -4.00 5.29 1.76
CA VAL A 27 -3.60 4.21 0.83
C VAL A 27 -4.74 3.24 0.60
N TYR A 28 -5.46 2.84 1.65
CA TYR A 28 -6.66 2.01 1.56
C TYR A 28 -7.73 2.64 0.65
N ALA A 29 -8.03 3.94 0.84
CA ALA A 29 -9.04 4.62 0.03
C ALA A 29 -8.66 4.65 -1.46
N TYR A 30 -7.40 4.93 -1.80
CA TYR A 30 -6.94 4.91 -3.19
C TYR A 30 -6.89 3.50 -3.77
N ALA A 31 -6.40 2.51 -3.02
CA ALA A 31 -6.37 1.12 -3.45
C ALA A 31 -7.78 0.59 -3.76
N LYS A 32 -8.74 0.87 -2.88
CA LYS A 32 -10.16 0.56 -3.10
C LYS A 32 -10.69 1.23 -4.37
N THR A 33 -10.44 2.52 -4.55
CA THR A 33 -10.90 3.27 -5.71
C THR A 33 -10.34 2.71 -7.02
N ILE A 34 -9.04 2.38 -7.04
CA ILE A 34 -8.39 1.79 -8.21
C ILE A 34 -8.99 0.41 -8.49
N ALA A 35 -9.10 -0.45 -7.48
CA ALA A 35 -9.61 -1.81 -7.64
C ALA A 35 -11.07 -1.82 -8.15
N GLU A 36 -11.92 -0.93 -7.66
CA GLU A 36 -13.30 -0.75 -8.16
C GLU A 36 -13.28 -0.23 -9.61
N GLY A 37 -12.43 0.74 -9.93
CA GLY A 37 -12.31 1.29 -11.28
C GLY A 37 -11.79 0.28 -12.32
N GLU A 38 -10.96 -0.67 -11.88
CA GLU A 38 -10.45 -1.77 -12.71
C GLU A 38 -11.39 -3.00 -12.73
N ASN A 39 -12.55 -2.92 -12.07
CA ASN A 39 -13.57 -3.98 -12.02
C ASN A 39 -13.06 -5.33 -11.46
N LEU A 40 -12.29 -5.31 -10.39
CA LEU A 40 -11.83 -6.51 -9.72
C LEU A 40 -13.01 -7.33 -9.16
N SER A 41 -12.84 -8.67 -9.07
CA SER A 41 -13.81 -9.51 -8.36
C SER A 41 -13.91 -9.13 -6.87
N PRO A 42 -15.00 -9.47 -6.19
CA PRO A 42 -15.14 -9.20 -4.76
C PRO A 42 -13.99 -9.75 -3.90
N GLU A 43 -13.47 -10.93 -4.25
CA GLU A 43 -12.34 -11.54 -3.56
C GLU A 43 -11.04 -10.76 -3.79
N GLN A 44 -10.77 -10.39 -5.02
CA GLN A 44 -9.61 -9.57 -5.38
C GLN A 44 -9.70 -8.18 -4.76
N GLN A 45 -10.89 -7.57 -4.78
CA GLN A 45 -11.17 -6.28 -4.13
C GLN A 45 -10.82 -6.35 -2.64
N LYS A 46 -11.34 -7.38 -1.94
CA LYS A 46 -11.06 -7.57 -0.51
C LYS A 46 -9.56 -7.76 -0.24
N LEU A 47 -8.87 -8.54 -1.07
CA LEU A 47 -7.44 -8.77 -0.92
C LEU A 47 -6.64 -7.46 -1.05
N VAL A 48 -6.95 -6.65 -2.06
CA VAL A 48 -6.32 -5.33 -2.26
C VAL A 48 -6.58 -4.41 -1.07
N GLU A 49 -7.82 -4.33 -0.60
CA GLU A 49 -8.21 -3.49 0.52
C GLU A 49 -7.50 -3.90 1.82
N VAL A 50 -7.47 -5.19 2.14
CA VAL A 50 -6.77 -5.73 3.32
C VAL A 50 -5.27 -5.46 3.24
N THR A 51 -4.67 -5.73 2.07
CA THR A 51 -3.23 -5.48 1.85
C THR A 51 -2.89 -4.01 2.09
N ALA A 52 -3.68 -3.10 1.55
CA ALA A 52 -3.46 -1.65 1.71
C ALA A 52 -3.54 -1.20 3.18
N VAL A 53 -4.43 -1.79 3.98
CA VAL A 53 -4.54 -1.48 5.41
C VAL A 53 -3.29 -1.89 6.19
N VAL A 54 -2.69 -3.04 5.86
CA VAL A 54 -1.59 -3.63 6.65
C VAL A 54 -0.20 -3.46 6.01
N HIS A 55 -0.08 -2.76 4.86
CA HIS A 55 1.16 -2.72 4.08
C HIS A 55 2.38 -2.22 4.88
N ASP A 56 2.18 -1.25 5.76
CA ASP A 56 3.22 -0.63 6.59
C ASP A 56 3.30 -1.21 8.02
N ILE A 57 2.78 -2.43 8.24
CA ILE A 57 2.75 -3.08 9.57
C ILE A 57 4.12 -3.15 10.24
N ALA A 58 5.19 -3.20 9.48
CA ALA A 58 6.56 -3.28 9.99
C ALA A 58 7.13 -1.93 10.44
N CYS A 59 6.54 -0.79 10.07
CA CYS A 59 7.09 0.52 10.38
C CYS A 59 7.36 0.77 11.87
N PRO A 60 6.43 0.48 12.81
CA PRO A 60 6.69 0.68 14.23
C PRO A 60 7.86 -0.17 14.75
N LEU A 61 7.92 -1.44 14.36
CA LEU A 61 9.03 -2.33 14.74
C LEU A 61 10.36 -1.84 14.17
N CYS A 62 10.38 -1.47 12.88
CA CYS A 62 11.61 -1.01 12.21
C CYS A 62 12.17 0.27 12.87
N ARG A 63 11.32 1.21 13.24
CA ARG A 63 11.76 2.43 13.96
C ARG A 63 12.45 2.10 15.28
N VAL A 64 11.92 1.13 16.03
CA VAL A 64 12.49 0.70 17.32
C VAL A 64 13.78 -0.09 17.10
N LYS A 65 13.76 -1.05 16.17
CA LYS A 65 14.85 -2.02 15.96
C LYS A 65 16.05 -1.42 15.21
N TYR A 66 15.79 -0.57 14.21
CA TYR A 66 16.81 -0.04 13.30
C TYR A 66 16.96 1.49 13.35
N GLY A 67 16.10 2.20 14.07
CA GLY A 67 16.09 3.67 14.11
C GLY A 67 15.50 4.32 12.84
N ASN A 68 14.97 3.53 11.91
CA ASN A 68 14.32 3.98 10.68
C ASN A 68 13.31 2.93 10.19
N ALA A 69 12.46 3.32 9.25
CA ALA A 69 11.50 2.43 8.59
C ALA A 69 11.78 2.37 7.07
N ASN A 70 13.04 2.16 6.66
CA ASN A 70 13.34 2.03 5.25
C ASN A 70 12.78 0.73 4.65
N GLY A 71 12.54 0.74 3.32
CA GLY A 71 11.84 -0.33 2.62
C GLY A 71 12.46 -1.70 2.80
N LYS A 72 13.78 -1.81 2.82
CA LYS A 72 14.48 -3.09 3.00
C LYS A 72 14.16 -3.73 4.35
N HIS A 73 14.21 -2.95 5.43
CA HIS A 73 13.88 -3.46 6.77
C HIS A 73 12.40 -3.83 6.90
N GLN A 74 11.51 -3.02 6.29
CA GLN A 74 10.09 -3.37 6.25
C GLN A 74 9.85 -4.70 5.55
N GLU A 75 10.43 -4.92 4.38
CA GLU A 75 10.28 -6.18 3.63
C GLU A 75 10.81 -7.39 4.43
N GLU A 76 11.93 -7.23 5.15
CA GLU A 76 12.50 -8.30 5.99
C GLU A 76 11.63 -8.67 7.19
N GLU A 77 10.94 -7.72 7.81
CA GLU A 77 10.16 -7.94 9.04
C GLU A 77 8.68 -8.26 8.78
N SER A 78 8.15 -7.90 7.60
CA SER A 78 6.71 -7.91 7.34
C SER A 78 6.06 -9.28 7.40
N ALA A 79 6.71 -10.32 6.85
CA ALA A 79 6.09 -11.64 6.73
C ALA A 79 5.68 -12.22 8.09
N ALA A 80 6.57 -12.17 9.09
CA ALA A 80 6.29 -12.67 10.42
C ALA A 80 5.19 -11.85 11.12
N LEU A 81 5.19 -10.53 10.93
CA LEU A 81 4.17 -9.65 11.52
C LEU A 81 2.78 -9.88 10.90
N ILE A 82 2.71 -10.10 9.58
CA ILE A 82 1.44 -10.43 8.90
C ILE A 82 0.91 -11.78 9.40
N GLU A 83 1.76 -12.78 9.54
CA GLU A 83 1.37 -14.10 10.06
C GLU A 83 0.82 -13.99 11.49
N GLU A 84 1.50 -13.25 12.37
CA GLU A 84 1.04 -13.00 13.74
C GLU A 84 -0.27 -12.19 13.75
N PHE A 85 -0.37 -11.14 12.93
CA PHE A 85 -1.55 -10.28 12.86
C PHE A 85 -2.82 -11.04 12.47
N PHE A 86 -2.72 -12.02 11.58
CA PHE A 86 -3.86 -12.81 11.09
C PHE A 86 -3.99 -14.19 11.74
N ALA A 87 -3.17 -14.55 12.75
CA ALA A 87 -3.16 -15.87 13.37
C ALA A 87 -4.50 -16.32 13.95
N ASP A 88 -5.32 -15.38 14.44
CA ASP A 88 -6.64 -15.61 15.00
C ASP A 88 -7.79 -15.30 14.01
N SER A 89 -7.49 -15.10 12.75
CA SER A 89 -8.48 -14.78 11.72
C SER A 89 -9.10 -16.03 11.08
N ASP A 90 -10.29 -15.85 10.50
CA ASP A 90 -10.97 -16.85 9.67
C ASP A 90 -10.64 -16.73 8.17
N LEU A 91 -9.62 -15.92 7.82
CA LEU A 91 -9.21 -15.75 6.43
C LEU A 91 -8.49 -17.01 5.92
N PRO A 92 -8.75 -17.43 4.67
CA PRO A 92 -8.03 -18.55 4.07
C PRO A 92 -6.52 -18.34 4.08
N LYS A 93 -5.77 -19.43 4.28
CA LYS A 93 -4.30 -19.34 4.31
C LYS A 93 -3.72 -18.72 3.03
N GLU A 94 -4.23 -19.11 1.88
CA GLU A 94 -3.75 -18.58 0.59
C GLU A 94 -3.98 -17.07 0.49
N PHE A 95 -5.06 -16.56 1.07
CA PHE A 95 -5.33 -15.11 1.15
C PHE A 95 -4.28 -14.41 2.00
N VAL A 96 -3.99 -14.92 3.18
CA VAL A 96 -2.99 -14.34 4.10
C VAL A 96 -1.58 -14.45 3.49
N ASP A 97 -1.25 -15.57 2.86
CA ASP A 97 0.03 -15.77 2.18
C ASP A 97 0.23 -14.75 1.04
N ARG A 98 -0.83 -14.45 0.27
CA ARG A 98 -0.77 -13.44 -0.79
C ARG A 98 -0.61 -12.02 -0.23
N VAL A 99 -1.34 -11.66 0.83
CA VAL A 99 -1.16 -10.39 1.55
C VAL A 99 0.28 -10.27 2.03
N SER A 100 0.80 -11.30 2.71
CA SER A 100 2.17 -11.35 3.21
C SER A 100 3.20 -11.16 2.10
N TYR A 101 3.00 -11.83 0.96
CA TYR A 101 3.90 -11.69 -0.19
C TYR A 101 3.95 -10.24 -0.69
N ILE A 102 2.78 -9.62 -0.94
CA ILE A 102 2.74 -8.24 -1.44
C ILE A 102 3.34 -7.26 -0.43
N VAL A 103 2.99 -7.39 0.84
CA VAL A 103 3.52 -6.50 1.91
C VAL A 103 5.04 -6.63 2.03
N SER A 104 5.58 -7.85 1.91
CA SER A 104 7.02 -8.10 1.96
C SER A 104 7.79 -7.66 0.69
N HIS A 105 7.09 -7.15 -0.33
CA HIS A 105 7.70 -6.72 -1.60
C HIS A 105 7.24 -5.34 -2.08
N HIS A 106 6.38 -4.63 -1.30
CA HIS A 106 5.74 -3.41 -1.78
C HIS A 106 6.70 -2.23 -2.02
N HIS A 107 7.93 -2.30 -1.53
CA HIS A 107 8.99 -1.35 -1.90
C HIS A 107 9.79 -1.78 -3.13
N THR A 108 9.54 -2.98 -3.66
CA THR A 108 10.20 -3.55 -4.84
C THR A 108 9.27 -3.42 -6.05
N ILE A 109 9.61 -2.54 -6.98
CA ILE A 109 8.80 -2.25 -8.18
C ILE A 109 9.16 -3.09 -9.40
N THR A 110 10.11 -4.02 -9.25
CA THR A 110 10.48 -5.00 -10.27
C THR A 110 9.85 -6.36 -9.94
N GLY A 111 9.33 -7.05 -10.95
CA GLY A 111 8.72 -8.38 -10.74
C GLY A 111 7.31 -8.34 -10.16
N ILE A 112 6.57 -7.26 -10.39
CA ILE A 112 5.14 -7.17 -10.05
C ILE A 112 4.40 -8.25 -10.84
N ASP A 113 3.77 -9.20 -10.15
CA ASP A 113 3.24 -10.44 -10.72
C ASP A 113 1.71 -10.52 -10.81
N GLY A 114 1.01 -9.46 -10.42
CA GLY A 114 -0.45 -9.43 -10.45
C GLY A 114 -1.02 -8.02 -10.26
N ILE A 115 -2.30 -7.87 -10.60
CA ILE A 115 -2.99 -6.58 -10.49
C ILE A 115 -3.13 -6.12 -9.03
N ASP A 116 -3.24 -7.04 -8.10
CA ASP A 116 -3.30 -6.76 -6.66
C ASP A 116 -2.02 -6.09 -6.16
N TYR A 117 -0.87 -6.63 -6.52
CA TYR A 117 0.43 -6.03 -6.23
C TYR A 117 0.62 -4.69 -6.96
N GLN A 118 0.24 -4.62 -8.23
CA GLN A 118 0.29 -3.38 -9.03
C GLN A 118 -0.52 -2.25 -8.35
N ILE A 119 -1.74 -2.54 -7.91
CA ILE A 119 -2.60 -1.55 -7.25
C ILE A 119 -1.99 -1.10 -5.91
N MET A 120 -1.38 -2.02 -5.15
CA MET A 120 -0.71 -1.66 -3.90
C MET A 120 0.40 -0.63 -4.14
N ILE A 121 1.26 -0.88 -5.13
CA ILE A 121 2.35 0.04 -5.51
C ILE A 121 1.79 1.41 -5.94
N GLU A 122 0.76 1.43 -6.77
CA GLU A 122 0.18 2.67 -7.27
C GLU A 122 -0.49 3.48 -6.15
N ALA A 123 -1.27 2.82 -5.29
CA ALA A 123 -1.97 3.48 -4.19
C ALA A 123 -1.01 4.07 -3.14
N ASP A 124 0.01 3.33 -2.76
CA ASP A 124 1.04 3.80 -1.82
C ASP A 124 1.82 4.98 -2.41
N TYR A 125 2.18 4.91 -3.69
CA TYR A 125 2.85 6.02 -4.36
C TYR A 125 2.01 7.31 -4.39
N LEU A 126 0.69 7.22 -4.63
CA LEU A 126 -0.20 8.39 -4.63
C LEU A 126 -0.16 9.15 -3.31
N VAL A 127 -0.01 8.45 -2.20
CA VAL A 127 0.08 9.04 -0.86
C VAL A 127 1.50 9.55 -0.57
N ASN A 128 2.51 8.74 -0.84
CA ASN A 128 3.91 9.09 -0.59
C ASN A 128 4.37 10.30 -1.40
N ALA A 129 3.89 10.48 -2.62
CA ALA A 129 4.24 11.62 -3.46
C ALA A 129 3.83 12.96 -2.84
N ASP A 130 2.74 13.02 -2.10
CA ASP A 130 2.32 14.20 -1.33
C ASP A 130 3.10 14.29 0.00
N GLU A 131 3.11 13.24 0.79
CA GLU A 131 3.72 13.24 2.13
C GLU A 131 5.23 13.50 2.09
N SER A 132 5.92 13.07 1.03
CA SER A 132 7.35 13.28 0.84
C SER A 132 7.70 14.36 -0.19
N ASP A 133 6.71 15.09 -0.66
CA ASP A 133 6.87 16.20 -1.62
C ASP A 133 7.71 15.82 -2.87
N PHE A 134 7.35 14.72 -3.52
CA PHE A 134 8.08 14.25 -4.72
C PHE A 134 7.99 15.26 -5.87
N SER A 135 9.12 15.43 -6.57
CA SER A 135 9.21 16.35 -7.72
C SER A 135 8.32 15.92 -8.89
N GLY A 136 8.04 16.89 -9.79
CA GLY A 136 7.34 16.62 -11.05
C GLY A 136 8.03 15.57 -11.91
N ASN A 137 9.36 15.55 -11.93
CA ASN A 137 10.13 14.53 -12.64
C ASN A 137 9.97 13.13 -12.01
N ASN A 138 9.92 13.02 -10.69
CA ASN A 138 9.65 11.75 -10.02
C ASN A 138 8.25 11.24 -10.38
N VAL A 139 7.23 12.10 -10.31
CA VAL A 139 5.84 11.77 -10.67
C VAL A 139 5.74 11.33 -12.14
N ARG A 140 6.40 12.07 -13.05
CA ARG A 140 6.42 11.75 -14.49
C ARG A 140 7.07 10.40 -14.76
N ASN A 141 8.19 10.10 -14.12
CA ASN A 141 8.85 8.80 -14.23
C ASN A 141 7.97 7.64 -13.73
N MET A 142 7.27 7.83 -12.61
CA MET A 142 6.34 6.81 -12.09
C MET A 142 5.15 6.59 -13.04
N LEU A 143 4.59 7.66 -13.58
CA LEU A 143 3.50 7.59 -14.56
C LEU A 143 3.91 6.78 -15.80
N GLU A 144 5.10 7.05 -16.33
CA GLU A 144 5.57 6.42 -17.58
C GLU A 144 6.05 4.99 -17.39
N LYS A 145 6.73 4.67 -16.27
CA LYS A 145 7.46 3.42 -16.10
C LYS A 145 6.76 2.41 -15.19
N VAL A 146 5.96 2.86 -14.22
CA VAL A 146 5.44 2.00 -13.16
C VAL A 146 3.92 1.91 -13.16
N PHE A 147 3.19 3.01 -13.26
CA PHE A 147 1.73 3.00 -13.31
C PHE A 147 1.21 2.25 -14.53
N LYS A 148 0.29 1.30 -14.32
CA LYS A 148 -0.28 0.43 -15.36
C LYS A 148 -1.80 0.50 -15.42
N THR A 149 -2.48 0.67 -14.26
CA THR A 149 -3.95 0.72 -14.24
C THR A 149 -4.45 2.05 -14.83
N GLU A 150 -5.57 2.01 -15.53
CA GLU A 150 -6.16 3.24 -16.11
C GLU A 150 -6.66 4.17 -15.00
N THR A 151 -7.26 3.61 -13.95
CA THR A 151 -7.73 4.39 -12.80
C THR A 151 -6.57 5.01 -12.02
N GLY A 152 -5.49 4.25 -11.78
CA GLY A 152 -4.30 4.76 -11.11
C GLY A 152 -3.63 5.88 -11.86
N LYS A 153 -3.45 5.73 -13.18
CA LYS A 153 -2.92 6.79 -14.06
C LYS A 153 -3.79 8.05 -14.02
N PHE A 154 -5.11 7.89 -14.10
CA PHE A 154 -6.05 9.03 -14.01
C PHE A 154 -5.89 9.78 -12.69
N LEU A 155 -5.83 9.06 -11.56
CA LEU A 155 -5.65 9.65 -10.24
C LEU A 155 -4.30 10.39 -10.16
N LEU A 156 -3.22 9.76 -10.59
CA LEU A 156 -1.89 10.36 -10.55
C LEU A 156 -1.82 11.66 -11.35
N GLN A 157 -2.31 11.63 -12.59
CA GLN A 157 -2.33 12.81 -13.47
C GLN A 157 -3.20 13.94 -12.92
N SER A 158 -4.36 13.60 -12.37
CA SER A 158 -5.31 14.60 -11.83
C SER A 158 -4.82 15.21 -10.53
N MET A 159 -4.33 14.38 -9.60
CA MET A 159 -3.86 14.82 -8.29
C MET A 159 -2.60 15.71 -8.40
N TYR A 160 -1.68 15.34 -9.29
CA TYR A 160 -0.37 15.98 -9.41
C TYR A 160 -0.23 16.82 -10.69
N GLN A 161 -1.33 17.23 -11.32
CA GLN A 161 -1.31 18.00 -12.56
C GLN A 161 -0.46 19.28 -12.46
N LYS A 162 -0.45 19.94 -11.31
CA LYS A 162 0.37 21.15 -11.11
C LYS A 162 1.86 20.86 -11.17
N ARG A 163 2.30 19.73 -10.60
CA ARG A 163 3.71 19.30 -10.63
C ARG A 163 4.12 18.81 -12.02
N LEU A 164 3.21 18.13 -12.74
CA LEU A 164 3.44 17.65 -14.10
C LEU A 164 3.51 18.76 -15.14
N ASN A 165 2.86 19.90 -14.90
CA ASN A 165 2.81 21.03 -15.82
C ASN A 165 3.94 22.06 -15.58
N VAL A 166 4.79 21.88 -14.58
CA VAL A 166 5.99 22.71 -14.39
C VAL A 166 7.07 22.21 -15.34
N GLU A 167 7.45 23.05 -16.31
CA GLU A 167 8.68 22.87 -17.09
C GLU A 167 9.86 23.20 -16.18
N GLU A 168 10.67 22.21 -15.86
CA GLU A 168 11.95 22.38 -15.16
C GLU A 168 13.05 22.76 -16.16
#